data_cce01dd943e3f7d5eac6ef303eab77f4
#
_entry.id   cce01dd943e3f7d5eac6ef303eab77f4
#
_cell.length_a   1.000
_cell.length_b   1.000
_cell.length_c   1.000
_cell.angle_alpha   90.00
_cell.angle_beta   90.00
_cell.angle_gamma   90.00
#
_symmetry.space_group_name_H-M   'P 1'
#
loop_
_entity.id
_entity.type
_entity.pdbx_description
1 polymer ?
#
loop_
_entity_poly.entity_id
_entity_poly.type
_entity_poly.pdbx_seq_one_letter_code
_entity_poly.pdbx_strand_id
1 'polypeptide(L)'
;MPAKFQSPPPASIHECALIEQLRNKLTDELPDGIPDDLNTDLNLLRWIRGFDANFDKITKNFYTYVESRRAAGFDVSDLPEKFFDLPNIKRFLPYIAASRLNDRLWLDERNAFLFVERAWSQPKELILRREKKQSAAKGLVQFIVFFDAATLNLIDYLNPMSAQIKFWQMRSELWQNWYPEMVQKIYLVNPPRLISTLWKVVGIFLKKENLERIEIIGNHKDLQNDLPAWFIPREYAGEFVNDVQPYDETGVSIRRKIVPDDYIKSHDLCQSKGIDRPKSRRKEISAGAVFVESIILPDDHTKLLWNFTCSTDVEFTIYNKKKRFLYPRLHLFTLKVPEEGILENLTPNSEYFLEFRVTTSYFNARLDYYIYSTL
;
A
#
# COMPACT_ATOMS: atom_id res chain seq x y z
N MET A 1 -3.88 -34.90 0.64
CA MET A 1 -3.59 -34.29 1.97
C MET A 1 -4.52 -33.11 2.13
N PRO A 2 -5.10 -32.84 3.30
CA PRO A 2 -5.90 -31.63 3.47
C PRO A 2 -4.99 -30.43 3.21
N ALA A 3 -5.46 -29.50 2.40
CA ALA A 3 -4.74 -28.26 2.10
C ALA A 3 -4.36 -27.56 3.42
N LYS A 4 -3.08 -27.24 3.60
CA LYS A 4 -2.56 -26.58 4.82
C LYS A 4 -3.25 -25.25 5.11
N PHE A 5 -3.83 -24.62 4.09
CA PHE A 5 -4.51 -23.34 4.19
C PHE A 5 -5.87 -23.41 3.49
N GLN A 6 -6.91 -23.29 4.27
CA GLN A 6 -8.29 -23.18 3.80
C GLN A 6 -8.72 -21.71 3.81
N SER A 7 -9.71 -21.37 2.99
CA SER A 7 -10.36 -20.06 3.10
C SER A 7 -10.81 -19.81 4.52
N PRO A 8 -10.70 -18.57 5.02
CA PRO A 8 -11.24 -18.24 6.33
C PRO A 8 -12.74 -18.59 6.39
N PRO A 9 -13.21 -19.15 7.52
CA PRO A 9 -14.60 -19.51 7.64
C PRO A 9 -15.51 -18.27 7.50
N PRO A 10 -16.80 -18.45 7.17
CA PRO A 10 -17.79 -17.40 7.26
C PRO A 10 -17.83 -16.77 8.65
N ALA A 11 -18.46 -15.58 8.75
CA ALA A 11 -18.63 -14.92 10.05
C ALA A 11 -19.42 -15.80 11.02
N SER A 12 -18.93 -15.96 12.22
CA SER A 12 -19.66 -16.56 13.34
C SER A 12 -20.80 -15.64 13.81
N ILE A 13 -21.75 -16.16 14.57
CA ILE A 13 -22.83 -15.35 15.17
C ILE A 13 -22.25 -14.21 16.01
N HIS A 14 -21.18 -14.47 16.76
CA HIS A 14 -20.50 -13.45 17.55
C HIS A 14 -19.89 -12.36 16.65
N GLU A 15 -19.20 -12.74 15.57
CA GLU A 15 -18.62 -11.77 14.61
C GLU A 15 -19.69 -10.96 13.90
N CYS A 16 -20.87 -11.52 13.60
CA CYS A 16 -22.00 -10.77 13.06
C CYS A 16 -22.43 -9.63 14.00
N ALA A 17 -22.49 -9.90 15.30
CA ALA A 17 -22.80 -8.85 16.28
C ALA A 17 -21.71 -7.78 16.35
N LEU A 18 -20.43 -8.17 16.26
CA LEU A 18 -19.30 -7.23 16.23
C LEU A 18 -19.31 -6.37 14.94
N ILE A 19 -19.71 -6.94 13.80
CA ILE A 19 -19.85 -6.20 12.53
C ILE A 19 -20.83 -5.04 12.70
N GLU A 20 -21.99 -5.28 13.29
CA GLU A 20 -23.00 -4.23 13.50
C GLU A 20 -22.53 -3.17 14.49
N GLN A 21 -21.85 -3.56 15.57
CA GLN A 21 -21.27 -2.61 16.52
C GLN A 21 -20.18 -1.74 15.85
N LEU A 22 -19.31 -2.35 15.05
CA LEU A 22 -18.28 -1.62 14.33
C LEU A 22 -18.89 -0.68 13.28
N ARG A 23 -19.90 -1.13 12.54
CA ARG A 23 -20.63 -0.33 11.56
C ARG A 23 -21.18 0.94 12.19
N ASN A 24 -21.90 0.83 13.30
CA ASN A 24 -22.45 1.96 14.03
C ASN A 24 -21.34 2.93 14.46
N LYS A 25 -20.29 2.42 15.11
CA LYS A 25 -19.16 3.23 15.56
C LYS A 25 -18.50 3.99 14.42
N LEU A 26 -18.21 3.32 13.30
CA LEU A 26 -17.59 3.96 12.13
C LEU A 26 -18.51 4.99 11.49
N THR A 27 -19.82 4.74 11.42
CA THR A 27 -20.80 5.68 10.89
C THR A 27 -20.84 6.97 11.71
N ASP A 28 -20.73 6.86 13.03
CA ASP A 28 -20.75 8.02 13.94
C ASP A 28 -19.43 8.80 13.91
N GLU A 29 -18.29 8.12 13.74
CA GLU A 29 -16.97 8.76 13.84
C GLU A 29 -16.40 9.26 12.49
N LEU A 30 -16.87 8.72 11.34
CA LEU A 30 -16.45 9.19 10.03
C LEU A 30 -17.28 10.40 9.57
N PRO A 31 -16.67 11.49 9.08
CA PRO A 31 -17.39 12.72 8.71
C PRO A 31 -18.51 12.55 7.69
N ASP A 32 -18.35 11.61 6.75
CA ASP A 32 -19.33 11.31 5.69
C ASP A 32 -19.90 9.88 5.83
N GLY A 33 -19.74 9.25 7.00
CA GLY A 33 -20.07 7.85 7.21
C GLY A 33 -19.12 6.88 6.49
N ILE A 34 -19.49 5.62 6.45
CA ILE A 34 -18.69 4.60 5.76
C ILE A 34 -19.00 4.66 4.26
N PRO A 35 -17.98 4.75 3.36
CA PRO A 35 -18.21 4.65 1.92
C PRO A 35 -18.95 3.37 1.54
N ASP A 36 -19.93 3.46 0.62
CA ASP A 36 -20.80 2.34 0.25
C ASP A 36 -20.07 1.08 -0.22
N ASP A 37 -18.93 1.26 -0.89
CA ASP A 37 -18.10 0.14 -1.35
C ASP A 37 -17.34 -0.55 -0.22
N LEU A 38 -17.14 0.13 0.89
CA LEU A 38 -16.47 -0.38 2.10
C LEU A 38 -17.47 -0.84 3.18
N ASN A 39 -18.73 -0.45 3.08
CA ASN A 39 -19.78 -0.78 4.04
C ASN A 39 -20.40 -2.16 3.76
N THR A 40 -19.59 -3.19 3.72
CA THR A 40 -20.04 -4.58 3.56
C THR A 40 -19.62 -5.41 4.76
N ASP A 41 -20.42 -6.44 5.09
CA ASP A 41 -20.14 -7.32 6.24
C ASP A 41 -18.76 -7.98 6.12
N LEU A 42 -18.39 -8.44 4.91
CA LEU A 42 -17.11 -9.08 4.70
C LEU A 42 -15.95 -8.08 4.83
N ASN A 43 -16.08 -6.85 4.34
CA ASN A 43 -15.04 -5.85 4.55
C ASN A 43 -14.90 -5.48 6.04
N LEU A 44 -16.00 -5.28 6.76
CA LEU A 44 -15.94 -5.01 8.20
C LEU A 44 -15.38 -6.19 8.99
N LEU A 45 -15.73 -7.44 8.62
CA LEU A 45 -15.16 -8.65 9.19
C LEU A 45 -13.64 -8.71 9.06
N ARG A 46 -13.07 -8.26 7.93
CA ARG A 46 -11.60 -8.17 7.75
C ARG A 46 -10.95 -7.30 8.81
N TRP A 47 -11.55 -6.14 9.07
CA TRP A 47 -11.04 -5.22 10.08
C TRP A 47 -11.14 -5.79 11.49
N ILE A 48 -12.26 -6.46 11.81
CA ILE A 48 -12.44 -7.13 13.09
C ILE A 48 -11.36 -8.19 13.31
N ARG A 49 -11.17 -9.09 12.35
CA ARG A 49 -10.18 -10.17 12.43
C ARG A 49 -8.74 -9.67 12.43
N GLY A 50 -8.42 -8.71 11.55
CA GLY A 50 -7.06 -8.17 11.41
C GLY A 50 -6.57 -7.35 12.60
N PHE A 51 -7.50 -6.90 13.46
CA PHE A 51 -7.20 -6.08 14.64
C PHE A 51 -7.73 -6.69 15.95
N ASP A 52 -8.04 -7.99 15.97
CA ASP A 52 -8.52 -8.71 17.16
C ASP A 52 -9.70 -7.98 17.85
N ALA A 53 -10.64 -7.48 17.05
CA ALA A 53 -11.80 -6.70 17.49
C ALA A 53 -11.45 -5.43 18.32
N ASN A 54 -10.25 -4.90 18.21
CA ASN A 54 -9.87 -3.64 18.86
C ASN A 54 -10.46 -2.44 18.09
N PHE A 55 -11.67 -2.03 18.47
CA PHE A 55 -12.44 -1.00 17.75
C PHE A 55 -11.73 0.37 17.69
N ASP A 56 -10.99 0.76 18.72
CA ASP A 56 -10.27 2.04 18.70
C ASP A 56 -9.13 2.03 17.68
N LYS A 57 -8.38 0.92 17.59
CA LYS A 57 -7.39 0.75 16.52
C LYS A 57 -8.04 0.68 15.15
N ILE A 58 -9.15 -0.05 15.02
CA ILE A 58 -9.88 -0.16 13.75
C ILE A 58 -10.31 1.22 13.30
N THR A 59 -11.01 1.98 14.13
CA THR A 59 -11.56 3.29 13.77
C THR A 59 -10.46 4.25 13.32
N LYS A 60 -9.35 4.33 14.08
CA LYS A 60 -8.21 5.18 13.73
C LYS A 60 -7.62 4.81 12.36
N ASN A 61 -7.38 3.52 12.12
CA ASN A 61 -6.75 3.08 10.88
C ASN A 61 -7.75 3.15 9.71
N PHE A 62 -9.01 2.81 9.93
CA PHE A 62 -10.05 2.89 8.91
C PHE A 62 -10.28 4.34 8.46
N TYR A 63 -10.37 5.29 9.38
CA TYR A 63 -10.43 6.71 9.06
C TYR A 63 -9.23 7.14 8.20
N THR A 64 -8.01 6.81 8.64
CA THR A 64 -6.78 7.16 7.91
C THR A 64 -6.77 6.54 6.52
N TYR A 65 -7.21 5.29 6.39
CA TYR A 65 -7.33 4.59 5.11
C TYR A 65 -8.34 5.26 4.18
N VAL A 66 -9.55 5.54 4.65
CA VAL A 66 -10.63 6.17 3.85
C VAL A 66 -10.18 7.54 3.35
N GLU A 67 -9.67 8.39 4.23
CA GLU A 67 -9.20 9.72 3.87
C GLU A 67 -8.00 9.69 2.92
N SER A 68 -7.04 8.78 3.14
CA SER A 68 -5.86 8.64 2.27
C SER A 68 -6.23 8.07 0.91
N ARG A 69 -7.15 7.10 0.85
CA ARG A 69 -7.69 6.55 -0.40
C ARG A 69 -8.34 7.63 -1.26
N ARG A 70 -9.16 8.47 -0.63
CA ARG A 70 -9.81 9.61 -1.28
C ARG A 70 -8.78 10.64 -1.77
N ALA A 71 -7.84 11.03 -0.91
CA ALA A 71 -6.80 11.99 -1.27
C ALA A 71 -5.88 11.51 -2.40
N ALA A 72 -5.72 10.19 -2.55
CA ALA A 72 -4.98 9.57 -3.66
C ALA A 72 -5.82 9.38 -4.94
N GLY A 73 -7.12 9.68 -4.91
CA GLY A 73 -8.03 9.44 -6.04
C GLY A 73 -8.35 7.95 -6.29
N PHE A 74 -8.26 7.11 -5.24
CA PHE A 74 -8.48 5.67 -5.32
C PHE A 74 -9.91 5.25 -4.87
N ASP A 75 -10.80 6.20 -4.65
CA ASP A 75 -12.19 5.98 -4.25
C ASP A 75 -13.17 5.91 -5.44
N VAL A 76 -12.63 5.80 -6.66
CA VAL A 76 -13.43 5.69 -7.89
C VAL A 76 -13.77 4.24 -8.20
N SER A 77 -15.02 4.00 -8.65
CA SER A 77 -15.55 2.65 -8.88
C SER A 77 -14.89 1.89 -10.04
N ASP A 78 -14.25 2.60 -10.95
CA ASP A 78 -13.56 2.05 -12.13
C ASP A 78 -12.02 2.02 -11.96
N LEU A 79 -11.54 2.14 -10.73
CA LEU A 79 -10.11 2.10 -10.42
C LEU A 79 -9.40 0.87 -11.00
N PRO A 80 -9.92 -0.37 -10.94
CA PRO A 80 -9.24 -1.52 -11.52
C PRO A 80 -8.97 -1.40 -13.01
N GLU A 81 -9.88 -0.79 -13.75
CA GLU A 81 -9.77 -0.59 -15.20
C GLU A 81 -8.80 0.55 -15.54
N LYS A 82 -8.82 1.62 -14.73
CA LYS A 82 -8.06 2.85 -14.98
C LYS A 82 -6.74 2.93 -14.23
N PHE A 83 -6.45 2.02 -13.30
CA PHE A 83 -5.28 2.11 -12.43
C PHE A 83 -3.97 2.34 -13.21
N PHE A 84 -3.77 1.59 -14.30
CA PHE A 84 -2.56 1.71 -15.11
C PHE A 84 -2.51 2.94 -16.01
N ASP A 85 -3.65 3.61 -16.18
CA ASP A 85 -3.74 4.85 -16.95
C ASP A 85 -3.53 6.10 -16.08
N LEU A 86 -3.55 5.95 -14.74
CA LEU A 86 -3.23 7.03 -13.82
C LEU A 86 -1.82 7.57 -14.13
N PRO A 87 -1.64 8.90 -14.29
CA PRO A 87 -0.37 9.49 -14.72
C PRO A 87 0.82 9.05 -13.86
N ASN A 88 0.64 9.02 -12.55
CA ASN A 88 1.67 8.59 -11.60
C ASN A 88 2.02 7.11 -11.70
N ILE A 89 1.09 6.25 -12.10
CA ILE A 89 1.32 4.81 -12.30
C ILE A 89 1.91 4.56 -13.68
N LYS A 90 1.34 5.17 -14.72
CA LYS A 90 1.80 5.01 -16.11
C LYS A 90 3.28 5.32 -16.30
N ARG A 91 3.79 6.31 -15.58
CA ARG A 91 5.20 6.69 -15.56
C ARG A 91 6.13 5.54 -15.15
N PHE A 92 5.69 4.66 -14.24
CA PHE A 92 6.49 3.56 -13.71
C PHE A 92 6.25 2.22 -14.40
N LEU A 93 5.26 2.12 -15.31
CA LEU A 93 4.94 0.86 -16.01
C LEU A 93 6.14 0.18 -16.68
N PRO A 94 7.10 0.90 -17.30
CA PRO A 94 8.29 0.27 -17.90
C PRO A 94 9.17 -0.45 -16.89
N TYR A 95 9.07 -0.09 -15.60
CA TYR A 95 9.95 -0.59 -14.52
C TYR A 95 9.26 -1.58 -13.61
N ILE A 96 7.93 -1.63 -13.63
CA ILE A 96 7.14 -2.57 -12.83
C ILE A 96 6.49 -3.60 -13.74
N ALA A 97 6.69 -4.85 -13.39
CA ALA A 97 5.92 -5.91 -13.98
C ALA A 97 4.48 -5.80 -13.43
N ALA A 98 3.54 -5.35 -14.26
CA ALA A 98 2.14 -5.21 -13.89
C ALA A 98 1.32 -6.34 -14.48
N SER A 99 0.64 -7.15 -13.69
CA SER A 99 -0.40 -8.03 -14.21
C SER A 99 -1.76 -7.40 -13.98
N ARG A 100 -2.59 -7.34 -15.01
CA ARG A 100 -4.01 -7.05 -14.85
C ARG A 100 -4.68 -8.29 -14.31
N LEU A 101 -5.18 -8.22 -13.09
CA LEU A 101 -5.98 -9.31 -12.52
C LEU A 101 -7.31 -9.37 -13.25
N ASN A 102 -7.73 -10.57 -13.61
CA ASN A 102 -9.02 -10.82 -14.24
C ASN A 102 -9.64 -12.08 -13.60
N ASP A 103 -10.86 -12.41 -14.01
CA ASP A 103 -11.61 -13.56 -13.46
C ASP A 103 -10.95 -14.92 -13.76
N ARG A 104 -9.98 -15.01 -14.69
CA ARG A 104 -9.22 -16.23 -14.98
C ARG A 104 -8.26 -16.62 -13.86
N LEU A 105 -7.93 -15.67 -12.98
CA LEU A 105 -7.00 -15.86 -11.88
C LEU A 105 -7.70 -16.24 -10.57
N TRP A 106 -8.90 -16.76 -10.68
CA TRP A 106 -9.75 -17.14 -9.57
C TRP A 106 -9.68 -18.64 -9.29
N LEU A 107 -9.40 -19.02 -8.06
CA LEU A 107 -9.42 -20.39 -7.57
C LEU A 107 -10.62 -20.56 -6.63
N ASP A 108 -11.69 -21.19 -7.13
CA ASP A 108 -12.98 -21.26 -6.44
C ASP A 108 -12.90 -22.07 -5.13
N GLU A 109 -12.13 -23.17 -5.13
CA GLU A 109 -11.95 -24.03 -3.98
C GLU A 109 -11.29 -23.33 -2.80
N ARG A 110 -10.54 -22.26 -3.07
CA ARG A 110 -9.87 -21.46 -2.04
C ARG A 110 -10.48 -20.09 -1.81
N ASN A 111 -11.51 -19.73 -2.58
CA ASN A 111 -12.08 -18.39 -2.58
C ASN A 111 -11.01 -17.29 -2.71
N ALA A 112 -10.06 -17.48 -3.62
CA ALA A 112 -8.86 -16.66 -3.73
C ALA A 112 -8.50 -16.29 -5.18
N PHE A 113 -7.96 -15.07 -5.35
CA PHE A 113 -7.30 -14.63 -6.56
C PHE A 113 -5.81 -15.01 -6.53
N LEU A 114 -5.25 -15.27 -7.70
CA LEU A 114 -3.80 -15.23 -7.88
C LEU A 114 -3.33 -13.78 -7.93
N PHE A 115 -2.27 -13.50 -7.21
CA PHE A 115 -1.57 -12.25 -7.28
C PHE A 115 -0.07 -12.49 -7.49
N VAL A 116 0.41 -12.13 -8.67
CA VAL A 116 1.84 -12.00 -8.91
C VAL A 116 2.23 -10.58 -8.51
N GLU A 117 3.07 -10.45 -7.50
CA GLU A 117 3.32 -9.18 -6.85
C GLU A 117 3.87 -8.11 -7.77
N ARG A 118 3.06 -7.09 -8.06
CA ARG A 118 3.48 -6.02 -8.97
C ARG A 118 2.83 -4.65 -8.75
N ALA A 119 1.60 -4.57 -8.21
CA ALA A 119 0.92 -3.30 -7.86
C ALA A 119 -0.22 -3.59 -6.88
N TRP A 120 -0.32 -2.81 -5.80
CA TRP A 120 -1.04 -3.25 -4.61
C TRP A 120 -2.44 -2.66 -4.37
N SER A 121 -2.78 -1.51 -4.91
CA SER A 121 -4.10 -0.88 -4.66
C SER A 121 -5.23 -1.55 -5.46
N GLN A 122 -4.96 -1.97 -6.67
CA GLN A 122 -5.91 -2.66 -7.54
C GLN A 122 -6.49 -3.96 -6.94
N PRO A 123 -5.71 -4.81 -6.23
CA PRO A 123 -6.21 -6.04 -5.65
C PRO A 123 -7.38 -5.86 -4.69
N LYS A 124 -7.39 -4.82 -3.88
CA LYS A 124 -8.48 -4.60 -2.92
C LYS A 124 -9.82 -4.36 -3.63
N GLU A 125 -9.84 -3.56 -4.68
CA GLU A 125 -11.07 -3.28 -5.44
C GLU A 125 -11.64 -4.55 -6.07
N LEU A 126 -10.79 -5.43 -6.56
CA LEU A 126 -11.22 -6.73 -7.11
C LEU A 126 -11.81 -7.63 -6.02
N ILE A 127 -11.22 -7.67 -4.85
CA ILE A 127 -11.78 -8.38 -3.69
C ILE A 127 -13.17 -7.84 -3.37
N LEU A 128 -13.31 -6.53 -3.18
CA LEU A 128 -14.58 -5.90 -2.84
C LEU A 128 -15.65 -6.16 -3.89
N ARG A 129 -15.30 -6.11 -5.19
CA ARG A 129 -16.22 -6.45 -6.29
C ARG A 129 -16.65 -7.91 -6.25
N ARG A 130 -15.72 -8.82 -5.95
CA ARG A 130 -16.03 -10.25 -5.86
C ARG A 130 -16.91 -10.55 -4.67
N GLU A 131 -16.61 -9.97 -3.51
CA GLU A 131 -17.40 -10.12 -2.30
C GLU A 131 -18.84 -9.62 -2.46
N LYS A 132 -19.06 -8.53 -3.20
CA LYS A 132 -20.40 -8.06 -3.53
C LYS A 132 -21.21 -9.04 -4.42
N LYS A 133 -20.50 -9.83 -5.24
CA LYS A 133 -21.13 -10.80 -6.16
C LYS A 133 -21.35 -12.19 -5.54
N GLN A 134 -20.70 -12.49 -4.42
CA GLN A 134 -20.81 -13.81 -3.79
C GLN A 134 -21.73 -13.79 -2.56
N SER A 135 -22.21 -14.98 -2.18
CA SER A 135 -22.87 -15.16 -0.89
C SER A 135 -21.90 -14.97 0.26
N ALA A 136 -22.33 -14.28 1.33
CA ALA A 136 -21.57 -14.14 2.57
C ALA A 136 -21.17 -15.49 3.19
N ALA A 137 -21.91 -16.56 2.88
CA ALA A 137 -21.60 -17.92 3.31
C ALA A 137 -20.28 -18.48 2.75
N LYS A 138 -19.71 -17.88 1.67
CA LYS A 138 -18.40 -18.26 1.14
C LYS A 138 -17.22 -17.69 1.93
N GLY A 139 -17.46 -16.77 2.86
CA GLY A 139 -16.41 -16.13 3.66
C GLY A 139 -15.58 -15.10 2.88
N LEU A 140 -14.42 -14.73 3.44
CA LEU A 140 -13.56 -13.69 2.89
C LEU A 140 -12.91 -14.12 1.57
N VAL A 141 -12.89 -13.22 0.59
CA VAL A 141 -12.07 -13.34 -0.62
C VAL A 141 -10.65 -12.90 -0.30
N GLN A 142 -9.66 -13.68 -0.70
CA GLN A 142 -8.24 -13.39 -0.39
C GLN A 142 -7.36 -13.55 -1.63
N PHE A 143 -6.07 -13.22 -1.50
CA PHE A 143 -5.04 -13.46 -2.51
C PHE A 143 -4.12 -14.60 -2.13
N ILE A 144 -3.72 -15.35 -3.15
CA ILE A 144 -2.52 -16.18 -3.14
C ILE A 144 -1.44 -15.40 -3.89
N VAL A 145 -0.31 -15.16 -3.23
CA VAL A 145 0.76 -14.30 -3.75
C VAL A 145 1.95 -15.14 -4.17
N PHE A 146 2.42 -14.96 -5.40
CA PHE A 146 3.75 -15.41 -5.81
C PHE A 146 4.74 -14.25 -5.69
N PHE A 147 5.71 -14.38 -4.80
CA PHE A 147 6.79 -13.43 -4.62
C PHE A 147 8.07 -14.00 -5.23
N ASP A 148 8.49 -13.46 -6.37
CA ASP A 148 9.70 -13.88 -7.05
C ASP A 148 10.94 -13.18 -6.46
N ALA A 149 11.81 -13.97 -5.86
CA ALA A 149 13.04 -13.52 -5.22
C ALA A 149 14.30 -13.64 -6.11
N ALA A 150 14.16 -13.99 -7.39
CA ALA A 150 15.30 -14.23 -8.30
C ALA A 150 16.23 -13.02 -8.44
N THR A 151 15.71 -11.81 -8.32
CA THR A 151 16.48 -10.57 -8.51
C THR A 151 16.80 -9.85 -7.20
N LEU A 152 16.55 -10.48 -6.04
CA LEU A 152 16.89 -9.87 -4.75
C LEU A 152 18.41 -9.84 -4.56
N ASN A 153 18.96 -8.66 -4.43
CA ASN A 153 20.34 -8.47 -4.00
C ASN A 153 20.40 -8.52 -2.46
N LEU A 154 20.84 -9.64 -1.91
CA LEU A 154 20.88 -9.83 -0.46
C LEU A 154 21.77 -8.83 0.27
N ILE A 155 22.80 -8.27 -0.38
CA ILE A 155 23.70 -7.29 0.24
C ILE A 155 22.92 -6.08 0.72
N ASP A 156 21.91 -5.66 -0.06
CA ASP A 156 21.07 -4.51 0.28
C ASP A 156 20.21 -4.74 1.54
N TYR A 157 20.02 -6.01 1.92
CA TYR A 157 19.22 -6.42 3.09
C TYR A 157 20.05 -6.79 4.33
N LEU A 158 21.37 -6.80 4.22
CA LEU A 158 22.24 -7.05 5.37
C LEU A 158 22.34 -5.86 6.32
N ASN A 159 22.08 -4.66 5.84
CA ASN A 159 22.06 -3.44 6.64
C ASN A 159 20.60 -3.08 7.03
N PRO A 160 20.22 -3.21 8.32
CA PRO A 160 18.88 -2.86 8.79
C PRO A 160 18.48 -1.39 8.53
N MET A 161 19.44 -0.50 8.33
CA MET A 161 19.21 0.91 8.03
C MET A 161 19.22 1.21 6.51
N SER A 162 19.30 0.18 5.67
CA SER A 162 19.26 0.37 4.22
C SER A 162 17.89 0.89 3.75
N ALA A 163 17.90 1.62 2.63
CA ALA A 163 16.67 2.13 2.03
C ALA A 163 15.70 0.99 1.64
N GLN A 164 16.24 -0.17 1.26
CA GLN A 164 15.46 -1.36 0.92
C GLN A 164 14.71 -1.92 2.13
N ILE A 165 15.40 -2.06 3.27
CA ILE A 165 14.76 -2.51 4.52
C ILE A 165 13.68 -1.51 4.97
N LYS A 166 13.99 -0.21 4.92
CA LYS A 166 13.03 0.85 5.25
C LYS A 166 11.81 0.82 4.33
N PHE A 167 12.00 0.64 3.04
CA PHE A 167 10.90 0.49 2.09
C PHE A 167 10.01 -0.71 2.41
N TRP A 168 10.61 -1.87 2.71
CA TRP A 168 9.86 -3.06 3.10
C TRP A 168 9.11 -2.90 4.42
N GLN A 169 9.72 -2.22 5.39
CA GLN A 169 9.08 -1.89 6.65
C GLN A 169 7.83 -1.02 6.42
N MET A 170 7.98 0.11 5.74
CA MET A 170 6.87 1.03 5.43
C MET A 170 5.75 0.31 4.68
N ARG A 171 6.11 -0.52 3.70
CA ARG A 171 5.17 -1.31 2.94
C ARG A 171 4.43 -2.34 3.80
N SER A 172 5.12 -3.06 4.67
CA SER A 172 4.52 -4.02 5.58
C SER A 172 3.55 -3.36 6.57
N GLU A 173 3.91 -2.19 7.09
CA GLU A 173 3.04 -1.39 7.96
C GLU A 173 1.77 -0.94 7.24
N LEU A 174 1.88 -0.43 6.01
CA LEU A 174 0.73 -0.04 5.19
C LEU A 174 -0.20 -1.23 4.96
N TRP A 175 0.34 -2.39 4.64
CA TRP A 175 -0.43 -3.61 4.46
C TRP A 175 -1.18 -4.03 5.71
N GLN A 176 -0.49 -4.10 6.83
CA GLN A 176 -1.08 -4.53 8.09
C GLN A 176 -2.14 -3.56 8.60
N ASN A 177 -1.97 -2.26 8.31
CA ASN A 177 -2.86 -1.21 8.82
C ASN A 177 -4.05 -0.91 7.90
N TRP A 178 -3.91 -1.07 6.56
CA TRP A 178 -4.95 -0.68 5.62
C TRP A 178 -5.60 -1.85 4.87
N TYR A 179 -4.94 -3.00 4.82
CA TYR A 179 -5.36 -4.16 4.04
C TYR A 179 -5.41 -5.44 4.88
N PRO A 180 -6.14 -5.44 6.03
CA PRO A 180 -6.20 -6.61 6.88
C PRO A 180 -6.87 -7.79 6.18
N GLU A 181 -6.41 -9.01 6.49
CA GLU A 181 -6.97 -10.28 6.02
C GLU A 181 -7.13 -10.42 4.49
N MET A 182 -6.23 -9.78 3.70
CA MET A 182 -6.29 -9.88 2.25
C MET A 182 -5.43 -11.02 1.69
N VAL A 183 -4.38 -11.41 2.38
CA VAL A 183 -3.45 -12.44 1.91
C VAL A 183 -3.78 -13.78 2.56
N GLN A 184 -4.04 -14.79 1.74
CA GLN A 184 -4.22 -16.17 2.20
C GLN A 184 -2.87 -16.86 2.37
N LYS A 185 -2.02 -16.81 1.34
CA LYS A 185 -0.71 -17.45 1.31
C LYS A 185 0.25 -16.71 0.38
N ILE A 186 1.51 -16.74 0.75
CA ILE A 186 2.61 -16.21 -0.07
C ILE A 186 3.56 -17.35 -0.40
N TYR A 187 3.75 -17.63 -1.66
CA TYR A 187 4.80 -18.51 -2.15
C TYR A 187 6.01 -17.67 -2.56
N LEU A 188 7.10 -17.79 -1.79
CA LEU A 188 8.37 -17.18 -2.14
C LEU A 188 9.10 -18.14 -3.08
N VAL A 189 9.14 -17.80 -4.37
CA VAL A 189 9.78 -18.60 -5.41
C VAL A 189 11.16 -18.04 -5.74
N ASN A 190 12.02 -18.86 -6.34
CA ASN A 190 13.41 -18.54 -6.66
C ASN A 190 14.19 -17.98 -5.44
N PRO A 191 14.16 -18.67 -4.28
CA PRO A 191 14.81 -18.18 -3.08
C PRO A 191 16.34 -18.08 -3.28
N PRO A 192 16.97 -16.96 -2.90
CA PRO A 192 18.42 -16.86 -2.93
C PRO A 192 19.06 -17.80 -1.89
N ARG A 193 20.32 -18.23 -2.11
CA ARG A 193 21.00 -19.21 -1.26
C ARG A 193 21.05 -18.86 0.23
N LEU A 194 21.03 -17.58 0.57
CA LEU A 194 21.08 -17.07 1.97
C LEU A 194 19.70 -16.61 2.47
N ILE A 195 18.62 -17.17 1.95
CA ILE A 195 17.25 -16.77 2.32
C ILE A 195 16.98 -16.86 3.83
N SER A 196 17.61 -17.81 4.54
CA SER A 196 17.48 -17.97 5.99
C SER A 196 17.96 -16.74 6.78
N THR A 197 18.96 -16.02 6.27
CA THR A 197 19.44 -14.76 6.85
C THR A 197 18.46 -13.63 6.62
N LEU A 198 17.96 -13.49 5.39
CA LEU A 198 16.92 -12.53 5.05
C LEU A 198 15.66 -12.76 5.89
N TRP A 199 15.31 -14.03 6.11
CA TRP A 199 14.11 -14.40 6.87
C TRP A 199 14.13 -13.88 8.31
N LYS A 200 15.29 -13.87 8.96
CA LYS A 200 15.44 -13.29 10.31
C LYS A 200 15.17 -11.79 10.31
N VAL A 201 15.59 -11.07 9.27
CA VAL A 201 15.36 -9.63 9.15
C VAL A 201 13.89 -9.34 8.84
N VAL A 202 13.28 -10.06 7.91
CA VAL A 202 11.86 -9.91 7.55
C VAL A 202 10.95 -10.22 8.74
N GLY A 203 11.31 -11.24 9.53
CA GLY A 203 10.56 -11.64 10.72
C GLY A 203 10.45 -10.57 11.81
N ILE A 204 11.32 -9.56 11.81
CA ILE A 204 11.24 -8.44 12.76
C ILE A 204 10.04 -7.51 12.45
N PHE A 205 9.64 -7.42 11.18
CA PHE A 205 8.62 -6.48 10.71
C PHE A 205 7.24 -7.10 10.49
N LEU A 206 7.15 -8.43 10.47
CA LEU A 206 5.90 -9.14 10.25
C LEU A 206 5.36 -9.76 11.52
N LYS A 207 4.05 -9.71 11.70
CA LYS A 207 3.36 -10.48 12.75
C LYS A 207 3.58 -11.99 12.51
N LYS A 208 3.59 -12.76 13.59
CA LYS A 208 3.81 -14.22 13.54
C LYS A 208 2.83 -14.92 12.60
N GLU A 209 1.56 -14.54 12.64
CA GLU A 209 0.49 -15.09 11.81
C GLU A 209 0.76 -14.85 10.31
N ASN A 210 1.36 -13.71 9.96
CA ASN A 210 1.73 -13.39 8.59
C ASN A 210 2.94 -14.21 8.13
N LEU A 211 3.89 -14.50 9.02
CA LEU A 211 5.04 -15.36 8.72
C LEU A 211 4.60 -16.80 8.44
N GLU A 212 3.61 -17.31 9.16
CA GLU A 212 3.06 -18.66 8.96
C GLU A 212 2.37 -18.82 7.60
N ARG A 213 1.92 -17.72 6.99
CA ARG A 213 1.34 -17.71 5.64
C ARG A 213 2.37 -17.77 4.52
N ILE A 214 3.67 -17.67 4.82
CA ILE A 214 4.72 -17.65 3.82
C ILE A 214 5.37 -19.02 3.69
N GLU A 215 5.46 -19.52 2.46
CA GLU A 215 6.14 -20.78 2.12
C GLU A 215 7.26 -20.52 1.13
N ILE A 216 8.45 -21.04 1.44
CA ILE A 216 9.63 -20.93 0.59
C ILE A 216 9.67 -22.13 -0.34
N ILE A 217 9.64 -21.88 -1.65
CA ILE A 217 9.58 -22.89 -2.70
C ILE A 217 10.97 -23.04 -3.33
N GLY A 218 11.64 -24.13 -3.00
CA GLY A 218 12.94 -24.47 -3.59
C GLY A 218 12.83 -25.13 -4.97
N ASN A 219 11.76 -25.88 -5.21
CA ASN A 219 11.47 -26.50 -6.50
C ASN A 219 10.05 -26.10 -6.94
N HIS A 220 9.91 -25.47 -8.10
CA HIS A 220 8.62 -24.99 -8.59
C HIS A 220 7.57 -26.10 -8.76
N LYS A 221 7.98 -27.34 -9.03
CA LYS A 221 7.05 -28.48 -9.11
C LYS A 221 6.30 -28.74 -7.79
N ASP A 222 6.88 -28.33 -6.67
CA ASP A 222 6.24 -28.50 -5.36
C ASP A 222 4.99 -27.65 -5.21
N LEU A 223 4.85 -26.56 -5.98
CA LEU A 223 3.64 -25.76 -6.05
C LEU A 223 2.41 -26.57 -6.46
N GLN A 224 2.58 -27.60 -7.32
CA GLN A 224 1.48 -28.43 -7.78
C GLN A 224 0.94 -29.37 -6.69
N ASN A 225 1.65 -29.51 -5.56
CA ASN A 225 1.12 -30.23 -4.39
C ASN A 225 0.02 -29.44 -3.66
N ASP A 226 -0.04 -28.13 -3.89
CA ASP A 226 -0.94 -27.22 -3.17
C ASP A 226 -1.89 -26.45 -4.10
N LEU A 227 -1.51 -26.25 -5.35
CA LEU A 227 -2.25 -25.48 -6.35
C LEU A 227 -2.39 -26.27 -7.67
N PRO A 228 -3.52 -26.13 -8.38
CA PRO A 228 -3.69 -26.74 -9.70
C PRO A 228 -2.76 -26.08 -10.73
N ALA A 229 -2.25 -26.86 -11.69
CA ALA A 229 -1.29 -26.39 -12.69
C ALA A 229 -1.79 -25.20 -13.51
N TRP A 230 -3.08 -25.15 -13.84
CA TRP A 230 -3.71 -24.06 -14.59
C TRP A 230 -3.72 -22.71 -13.85
N PHE A 231 -3.55 -22.74 -12.52
CA PHE A 231 -3.50 -21.54 -11.67
C PHE A 231 -2.07 -21.04 -11.44
N ILE A 232 -1.07 -21.92 -11.64
CA ILE A 232 0.35 -21.58 -11.44
C ILE A 232 0.88 -20.95 -12.73
N PRO A 233 1.58 -19.78 -12.66
CA PRO A 233 2.25 -19.19 -13.81
C PRO A 233 3.23 -20.15 -14.49
N ARG A 234 3.31 -20.10 -15.83
CA ARG A 234 4.16 -20.97 -16.64
C ARG A 234 5.63 -20.90 -16.23
N GLU A 235 6.12 -19.72 -15.84
CA GLU A 235 7.49 -19.52 -15.34
C GLU A 235 7.81 -20.29 -14.06
N TYR A 236 6.78 -20.70 -13.32
CA TYR A 236 6.90 -21.49 -12.10
C TYR A 236 6.37 -22.91 -12.29
N ALA A 237 6.61 -23.49 -13.47
CA ALA A 237 6.21 -24.84 -13.84
C ALA A 237 4.69 -25.11 -13.84
N GLY A 238 3.88 -24.08 -14.06
CA GLY A 238 2.44 -24.18 -14.26
C GLY A 238 2.01 -24.02 -15.72
N GLU A 239 0.71 -23.78 -15.92
CA GLU A 239 0.09 -23.62 -17.24
C GLU A 239 -0.46 -22.23 -17.48
N PHE A 240 -0.60 -21.41 -16.44
CA PHE A 240 -1.18 -20.08 -16.55
C PHE A 240 -0.30 -19.15 -17.39
N VAL A 241 -0.91 -18.55 -18.40
CA VAL A 241 -0.31 -17.50 -19.23
C VAL A 241 -1.17 -16.24 -19.10
N ASN A 242 -0.53 -15.12 -18.73
CA ASN A 242 -1.20 -13.85 -18.66
C ASN A 242 -1.30 -13.24 -20.07
N ASP A 243 -2.48 -13.18 -20.68
CA ASP A 243 -2.72 -12.69 -22.04
C ASP A 243 -3.13 -11.21 -22.14
N VAL A 244 -3.03 -10.46 -21.03
CA VAL A 244 -3.57 -9.09 -20.92
C VAL A 244 -2.49 -8.01 -21.08
N GLN A 245 -1.22 -8.38 -21.16
CA GLN A 245 -0.07 -7.47 -21.22
C GLN A 245 0.92 -7.92 -22.31
N PRO A 246 1.74 -7.04 -22.86
CA PRO A 246 2.88 -7.47 -23.68
C PRO A 246 3.85 -8.25 -22.78
N TYR A 247 3.99 -9.53 -23.00
CA TYR A 247 4.90 -10.43 -22.28
C TYR A 247 5.84 -11.13 -23.22
N ASP A 248 6.86 -11.72 -22.59
CA ASP A 248 7.67 -12.72 -23.25
C ASP A 248 6.91 -14.04 -23.38
N GLU A 249 7.53 -15.02 -24.02
CA GLU A 249 6.96 -16.37 -24.25
C GLU A 249 6.66 -17.13 -22.96
N THR A 250 7.22 -16.69 -21.80
CA THR A 250 6.99 -17.31 -20.49
C THR A 250 5.70 -16.86 -19.84
N GLY A 251 5.05 -15.83 -20.36
CA GLY A 251 3.80 -15.26 -19.83
C GLY A 251 3.98 -14.27 -18.70
N VAL A 252 5.22 -13.84 -18.45
CA VAL A 252 5.57 -12.80 -17.49
C VAL A 252 5.76 -11.48 -18.20
N SER A 253 5.29 -10.39 -17.60
CA SER A 253 5.54 -9.06 -18.14
C SER A 253 7.05 -8.78 -18.17
N ILE A 254 7.54 -8.37 -19.34
CA ILE A 254 8.94 -8.00 -19.54
C ILE A 254 9.28 -6.81 -18.66
N ARG A 255 10.29 -6.95 -17.81
CA ARG A 255 10.85 -5.83 -17.06
C ARG A 255 11.95 -5.18 -17.88
N ARG A 256 11.86 -3.89 -18.05
CA ARG A 256 13.01 -3.12 -18.51
C ARG A 256 14.08 -3.10 -17.41
N LYS A 257 15.33 -3.36 -17.74
CA LYS A 257 16.44 -3.18 -16.81
C LYS A 257 16.58 -1.71 -16.45
N ILE A 258 16.58 -1.40 -15.15
CA ILE A 258 16.87 -0.05 -14.64
C ILE A 258 18.34 0.27 -14.89
N VAL A 259 18.59 1.40 -15.54
CA VAL A 259 19.95 1.92 -15.81
C VAL A 259 20.15 3.25 -15.06
N PRO A 260 21.40 3.72 -14.89
CA PRO A 260 21.67 4.95 -14.13
C PRO A 260 20.90 6.19 -14.59
N ASP A 261 20.56 6.28 -15.88
CA ASP A 261 19.77 7.39 -16.43
C ASP A 261 18.28 7.36 -16.00
N ASP A 262 17.82 6.23 -15.51
CA ASP A 262 16.43 6.08 -15.01
C ASP A 262 16.28 6.58 -13.57
N TYR A 263 17.38 6.76 -12.84
CA TYR A 263 17.31 7.31 -11.50
C TYR A 263 16.76 8.72 -11.53
N ILE A 264 15.88 9.03 -10.57
CA ILE A 264 15.36 10.36 -10.36
C ILE A 264 16.55 11.28 -10.12
N LYS A 265 16.89 12.08 -11.14
CA LYS A 265 17.79 13.22 -10.96
C LYS A 265 17.02 14.21 -10.10
N SER A 266 17.67 14.76 -9.07
CA SER A 266 17.07 15.76 -8.20
C SER A 266 16.38 16.84 -9.05
N HIS A 267 15.08 16.75 -9.22
CA HIS A 267 14.28 17.77 -9.86
C HIS A 267 13.77 18.65 -8.72
N ASP A 268 14.20 19.89 -8.72
CA ASP A 268 13.52 20.91 -7.95
C ASP A 268 12.20 21.21 -8.67
N LEU A 269 11.08 20.87 -8.02
CA LEU A 269 9.74 21.13 -8.57
C LEU A 269 9.57 22.61 -8.90
N CYS A 270 10.10 23.51 -8.07
CA CYS A 270 10.09 24.95 -8.32
C CYS A 270 10.80 25.28 -9.62
N GLN A 271 12.00 24.75 -9.86
CA GLN A 271 12.74 24.96 -11.09
C GLN A 271 11.98 24.45 -12.32
N SER A 272 11.34 23.29 -12.22
CA SER A 272 10.53 22.74 -13.32
C SER A 272 9.29 23.58 -13.65
N LYS A 273 8.82 24.39 -12.70
CA LYS A 273 7.67 25.30 -12.84
C LYS A 273 8.09 26.76 -13.07
N GLY A 274 9.38 27.04 -13.20
CA GLY A 274 9.89 28.41 -13.40
C GLY A 274 9.71 29.31 -12.17
N ILE A 275 9.65 28.72 -10.98
CA ILE A 275 9.47 29.41 -9.70
C ILE A 275 10.84 29.50 -9.00
N ASP A 276 11.20 30.69 -8.52
CA ASP A 276 12.39 30.83 -7.68
C ASP A 276 12.24 30.01 -6.39
N ARG A 277 13.23 29.19 -6.09
CA ARG A 277 13.20 28.33 -4.94
C ARG A 277 13.10 29.14 -3.64
N PRO A 278 12.04 28.95 -2.82
CA PRO A 278 11.91 29.63 -1.54
C PRO A 278 13.04 29.26 -0.59
N LYS A 279 13.35 30.17 0.34
CA LYS A 279 14.33 29.88 1.40
C LYS A 279 13.85 28.72 2.28
N SER A 280 14.65 27.67 2.38
CA SER A 280 14.36 26.55 3.26
C SER A 280 14.36 26.98 4.73
N ARG A 281 13.39 26.47 5.48
CA ARG A 281 13.26 26.60 6.93
C ARG A 281 13.73 25.29 7.58
N ARG A 282 14.21 25.40 8.82
CA ARG A 282 14.63 24.26 9.60
C ARG A 282 13.81 24.14 10.87
N LYS A 283 13.34 22.94 11.19
CA LYS A 283 12.64 22.62 12.43
C LYS A 283 13.18 21.36 13.04
N GLU A 284 13.42 21.40 14.36
CA GLU A 284 13.63 20.19 15.14
C GLU A 284 12.29 19.73 15.72
N ILE A 285 12.03 18.43 15.60
CA ILE A 285 10.82 17.77 16.09
C ILE A 285 11.27 16.69 17.05
N SER A 286 10.76 16.71 18.27
CA SER A 286 11.09 15.69 19.27
C SER A 286 10.64 14.30 18.84
N ALA A 287 11.31 13.27 19.34
CA ALA A 287 10.95 11.88 19.13
C ALA A 287 9.46 11.64 19.46
N GLY A 288 8.74 10.99 18.56
CA GLY A 288 7.30 10.70 18.70
C GLY A 288 6.36 11.90 18.61
N ALA A 289 6.88 13.13 18.46
CA ALA A 289 6.08 14.34 18.41
C ALA A 289 5.50 14.65 17.02
N VAL A 290 4.56 15.56 17.00
CA VAL A 290 3.90 16.07 15.79
C VAL A 290 4.21 17.55 15.64
N PHE A 291 4.64 17.94 14.45
CA PHE A 291 4.74 19.34 14.03
C PHE A 291 3.70 19.62 12.96
N VAL A 292 2.98 20.71 13.10
CA VAL A 292 2.00 21.17 12.12
C VAL A 292 2.38 22.57 11.67
N GLU A 293 2.57 22.74 10.39
CA GLU A 293 2.71 24.03 9.75
C GLU A 293 1.38 24.42 9.10
N SER A 294 0.86 25.60 9.43
CA SER A 294 -0.36 26.12 8.79
C SER A 294 -0.02 27.17 7.75
N ILE A 295 -0.78 27.20 6.68
CA ILE A 295 -0.70 28.21 5.63
C ILE A 295 -2.11 28.65 5.23
N ILE A 296 -2.31 29.97 5.15
CA ILE A 296 -3.50 30.56 4.55
C ILE A 296 -3.15 30.97 3.14
N LEU A 297 -3.89 30.46 2.16
CA LEU A 297 -3.69 30.87 0.77
C LEU A 297 -4.15 32.32 0.56
N PRO A 298 -3.37 33.14 -0.17
CA PRO A 298 -3.84 34.46 -0.64
C PRO A 298 -5.07 34.37 -1.55
N ASP A 299 -5.72 35.50 -1.78
CA ASP A 299 -6.99 35.60 -2.54
C ASP A 299 -6.94 35.03 -3.96
N ASP A 300 -5.79 35.10 -4.58
CA ASP A 300 -5.53 34.68 -5.97
C ASP A 300 -4.74 33.37 -6.10
N HIS A 301 -4.30 32.79 -4.96
CA HIS A 301 -3.54 31.56 -5.00
C HIS A 301 -4.44 30.32 -4.94
N THR A 302 -4.20 29.38 -5.86
CA THR A 302 -4.96 28.11 -5.97
C THR A 302 -4.08 26.88 -5.88
N LYS A 303 -2.76 27.06 -5.75
CA LYS A 303 -1.79 25.97 -5.71
C LYS A 303 -0.91 26.07 -4.47
N LEU A 304 -0.55 24.92 -3.94
CA LEU A 304 0.34 24.75 -2.80
C LEU A 304 1.44 23.76 -3.16
N LEU A 305 2.69 24.23 -3.12
CA LEU A 305 3.88 23.41 -3.34
C LEU A 305 4.59 23.17 -2.02
N TRP A 306 5.16 21.98 -1.88
CA TRP A 306 6.04 21.65 -0.76
C TRP A 306 7.27 20.89 -1.23
N ASN A 307 8.31 20.99 -0.44
CA ASN A 307 9.50 20.15 -0.54
C ASN A 307 10.10 20.02 0.86
N PHE A 308 10.47 18.82 1.24
CA PHE A 308 11.17 18.60 2.51
C PHE A 308 12.08 17.39 2.50
N THR A 309 13.07 17.44 3.40
CA THR A 309 13.86 16.29 3.85
C THR A 309 13.77 16.17 5.35
N CYS A 310 13.75 14.94 5.85
CA CYS A 310 13.74 14.64 7.28
C CYS A 310 14.87 13.68 7.61
N SER A 311 15.57 13.93 8.73
CA SER A 311 16.69 13.08 9.15
C SER A 311 16.29 11.70 9.68
N THR A 312 15.00 11.50 9.95
CA THR A 312 14.40 10.24 10.38
C THR A 312 13.14 9.96 9.59
N ASP A 313 12.56 8.79 9.81
CA ASP A 313 11.26 8.43 9.24
C ASP A 313 10.17 9.36 9.77
N VAL A 314 9.27 9.77 8.89
CA VAL A 314 8.19 10.73 9.20
C VAL A 314 6.89 10.34 8.51
N GLU A 315 5.77 10.38 9.22
CA GLU A 315 4.45 10.40 8.58
C GLU A 315 4.14 11.82 8.15
N PHE A 316 3.67 11.98 6.92
CA PHE A 316 3.31 13.26 6.35
C PHE A 316 1.91 13.22 5.75
N THR A 317 1.15 14.30 5.91
CA THR A 317 -0.14 14.52 5.26
C THR A 317 -0.44 16.00 5.16
N ILE A 318 -1.33 16.37 4.23
CA ILE A 318 -1.89 17.73 4.13
C ILE A 318 -3.40 17.62 4.28
N TYR A 319 -3.99 18.50 5.10
CA TYR A 319 -5.44 18.53 5.32
C TYR A 319 -5.97 19.97 5.49
N ASN A 320 -7.28 20.12 5.34
CA ASN A 320 -7.98 21.39 5.53
C ASN A 320 -8.56 21.53 6.97
N LYS A 321 -9.20 22.66 7.28
CA LYS A 321 -9.85 22.90 8.58
C LYS A 321 -10.85 21.82 9.02
N LYS A 322 -11.49 21.15 8.07
CA LYS A 322 -12.43 20.05 8.35
C LYS A 322 -11.72 18.70 8.56
N LYS A 323 -10.39 18.68 8.67
CA LYS A 323 -9.56 17.49 8.79
C LYS A 323 -9.63 16.53 7.58
N ARG A 324 -10.13 17.00 6.43
CA ARG A 324 -10.15 16.23 5.18
C ARG A 324 -8.75 16.21 4.57
N PHE A 325 -8.22 15.01 4.28
CA PHE A 325 -6.91 14.87 3.65
C PHE A 325 -6.96 15.33 2.19
N LEU A 326 -5.99 16.14 1.81
CA LEU A 326 -5.73 16.58 0.45
C LEU A 326 -4.50 15.87 -0.13
N TYR A 327 -3.63 15.41 0.75
CA TYR A 327 -2.51 14.53 0.45
C TYR A 327 -2.61 13.32 1.40
N PRO A 328 -2.46 12.08 0.90
CA PRO A 328 -2.60 10.89 1.74
C PRO A 328 -1.59 10.89 2.88
N ARG A 329 -1.97 10.33 4.02
CA ARG A 329 -1.03 10.13 5.13
C ARG A 329 -0.11 8.98 4.80
N LEU A 330 1.15 9.29 4.54
CA LEU A 330 2.17 8.34 4.15
C LEU A 330 3.33 8.36 5.13
N HIS A 331 3.85 7.17 5.42
CA HIS A 331 5.13 7.02 6.12
C HIS A 331 6.25 7.15 5.07
N LEU A 332 7.16 8.11 5.27
CA LEU A 332 8.16 8.51 4.29
C LEU A 332 9.57 8.44 4.87
N PHE A 333 10.51 8.10 4.00
CA PHE A 333 11.94 8.13 4.25
C PHE A 333 12.61 9.07 3.24
N THR A 334 12.88 10.31 3.65
CA THR A 334 13.27 11.40 2.74
C THR A 334 14.73 11.82 2.87
N LEU A 335 15.56 11.03 3.57
CA LEU A 335 16.95 11.41 3.84
C LEU A 335 17.79 11.58 2.57
N LYS A 336 17.55 10.76 1.54
CA LYS A 336 18.29 10.76 0.28
C LYS A 336 17.55 11.45 -0.86
N VAL A 337 16.24 11.37 -0.85
CA VAL A 337 15.37 11.94 -1.88
C VAL A 337 14.32 12.77 -1.16
N PRO A 338 14.24 14.08 -1.39
CA PRO A 338 13.22 14.91 -0.78
C PRO A 338 11.83 14.46 -1.21
N GLU A 339 10.88 14.61 -0.32
CA GLU A 339 9.47 14.55 -0.69
C GLU A 339 9.06 15.93 -1.20
N GLU A 340 8.48 15.95 -2.39
CA GLU A 340 7.98 17.17 -3.00
C GLU A 340 6.69 16.92 -3.76
N GLY A 341 5.84 17.94 -3.82
CA GLY A 341 4.59 17.83 -4.54
C GLY A 341 3.89 19.17 -4.72
N ILE A 342 2.79 19.11 -5.45
CA ILE A 342 1.90 20.22 -5.69
C ILE A 342 0.45 19.76 -5.52
N LEU A 343 -0.34 20.54 -4.80
CA LEU A 343 -1.80 20.50 -4.82
C LEU A 343 -2.29 21.65 -5.67
N GLU A 344 -3.26 21.37 -6.53
CA GLU A 344 -3.87 22.35 -7.43
C GLU A 344 -5.37 22.47 -7.12
N ASN A 345 -6.00 23.53 -7.64
CA ASN A 345 -7.44 23.81 -7.47
C ASN A 345 -7.86 23.94 -6.00
N LEU A 346 -6.98 24.49 -5.18
CA LEU A 346 -7.28 24.80 -3.78
C LEU A 346 -8.16 26.06 -3.68
N THR A 347 -8.92 26.15 -2.60
CA THR A 347 -9.78 27.30 -2.32
C THR A 347 -8.94 28.45 -1.76
N PRO A 348 -8.92 29.64 -2.40
CA PRO A 348 -8.29 30.82 -1.85
C PRO A 348 -8.88 31.20 -0.48
N ASN A 349 -8.18 32.01 0.29
CA ASN A 349 -8.57 32.44 1.66
C ASN A 349 -8.84 31.31 2.64
N SER A 350 -8.39 30.10 2.30
CA SER A 350 -8.57 28.91 3.13
C SER A 350 -7.27 28.51 3.79
N GLU A 351 -7.38 27.94 4.98
CA GLU A 351 -6.25 27.47 5.77
C GLU A 351 -6.02 25.98 5.55
N TYR A 352 -4.78 25.64 5.30
CA TYR A 352 -4.29 24.29 5.08
C TYR A 352 -3.19 23.94 6.07
N PHE A 353 -3.12 22.68 6.46
CA PHE A 353 -2.23 22.17 7.49
C PHE A 353 -1.34 21.08 6.92
N LEU A 354 -0.03 21.25 7.06
CA LEU A 354 0.97 20.23 6.72
C LEU A 354 1.44 19.60 8.03
N GLU A 355 1.13 18.33 8.23
CA GLU A 355 1.45 17.61 9.46
C GLU A 355 2.62 16.67 9.23
N PHE A 356 3.61 16.81 10.10
CA PHE A 356 4.80 15.97 10.15
C PHE A 356 4.84 15.26 11.51
N ARG A 357 4.72 13.94 11.51
CA ARG A 357 4.75 13.12 12.72
C ARG A 357 6.01 12.26 12.73
N VAL A 358 6.88 12.46 13.69
CA VAL A 358 8.06 11.62 13.88
C VAL A 358 7.63 10.25 14.43
N THR A 359 7.92 9.18 13.68
CA THR A 359 7.45 7.83 14.03
C THR A 359 8.36 7.13 15.03
N THR A 360 9.65 7.51 15.08
CA THR A 360 10.59 6.98 16.07
C THR A 360 10.42 7.62 17.44
N SER A 361 10.50 6.83 18.51
CA SER A 361 10.50 7.29 19.90
C SER A 361 11.91 7.53 20.48
N TYR A 362 12.95 7.30 19.67
CA TYR A 362 14.33 7.33 20.17
C TYR A 362 15.12 8.56 19.72
N PHE A 363 14.82 9.11 18.56
CA PHE A 363 15.61 10.18 17.97
C PHE A 363 14.75 11.37 17.58
N ASN A 364 15.22 12.58 17.89
CA ASN A 364 14.67 13.80 17.35
C ASN A 364 14.90 13.86 15.84
N ALA A 365 13.95 14.45 15.13
CA ALA A 365 14.03 14.66 13.71
C ALA A 365 14.45 16.09 13.38
N ARG A 366 15.33 16.24 12.41
CA ARG A 366 15.62 17.51 11.76
C ARG A 366 14.87 17.54 10.44
N LEU A 367 13.91 18.46 10.34
CA LEU A 367 13.12 18.73 9.15
C LEU A 367 13.66 20.00 8.47
N ASP A 368 14.14 19.86 7.24
CA ASP A 368 14.49 20.97 6.34
C ASP A 368 13.41 21.06 5.27
N TYR A 369 12.68 22.18 5.17
CA TYR A 369 11.49 22.27 4.32
C TYR A 369 11.25 23.68 3.77
N TYR A 370 10.52 23.76 2.68
CA TYR A 370 9.84 24.97 2.24
C TYR A 370 8.40 24.66 1.77
N ILE A 371 7.55 25.66 1.89
CA ILE A 371 6.17 25.64 1.42
C ILE A 371 5.97 26.94 0.66
N TYR A 372 5.33 26.84 -0.50
CA TYR A 372 5.09 27.96 -1.41
C TYR A 372 3.69 27.86 -2.01
N SER A 373 2.98 28.99 -2.10
CA SER A 373 1.69 29.05 -2.77
C SER A 373 1.76 29.95 -4.00
N THR A 374 0.98 29.63 -5.02
CA THR A 374 0.97 30.36 -6.31
C THR A 374 -0.42 30.32 -6.96
N LEU A 375 -0.58 31.12 -8.01
CA LEU A 375 -1.77 31.15 -8.87
C LEU A 375 -2.13 29.81 -9.48
#